data_b989d3941a88a3220674c422a7ac91f1
#
_entry.id   b989d3941a88a3220674c422a7ac91f1
#
_cell.length_a   1.000
_cell.length_b   1.000
_cell.length_c   1.000
_cell.angle_alpha   90.00
_cell.angle_beta   90.00
_cell.angle_gamma   90.00
#
_symmetry.space_group_name_H-M   'P 1'
#
loop_
_entity.id
_entity.type
_entity.pdbx_description
1 polymer ?
#
loop_
_entity_poly.entity_id
_entity_poly.type
_entity_poly.pdbx_seq_one_letter_code
_entity_poly.pdbx_strand_id
1 'polypeptide(L)'
;MKFSVRSNNYSGGASINVSLINGPNFKQVEDITRRFESSYFDGSIDYKGSIYHVMQGQIVRFGSDFVLHHRDYSDAAIPKAIDAVYLQFESGFKSIGADKPTLSDYNSGSLWRIRLDGMRDPIYFQVNRFLVSYSDRLNVNKSITAASVIVTHDDGYSRTNGSGMSVVPTDL
;
A
#
# COMPACT_ATOMS: atom_id res chain seq x y z
N MET A 1 -13.80 8.97 6.98
CA MET A 1 -12.46 8.61 6.51
C MET A 1 -11.64 9.87 6.30
N LYS A 2 -10.40 9.91 6.77
CA LYS A 2 -9.51 11.08 6.65
C LYS A 2 -8.16 10.61 6.13
N PHE A 3 -7.69 11.24 5.05
CA PHE A 3 -6.33 11.08 4.54
C PHE A 3 -5.45 12.20 5.06
N SER A 4 -4.21 11.90 5.35
CA SER A 4 -3.12 12.86 5.53
C SER A 4 -2.15 12.70 4.37
N VAL A 5 -1.86 13.78 3.66
CA VAL A 5 -0.94 13.79 2.52
C VAL A 5 0.18 14.77 2.84
N ARG A 6 1.43 14.29 2.78
CA ARG A 6 2.62 15.10 3.06
C ARG A 6 3.68 14.85 2.00
N SER A 7 4.35 15.90 1.55
CA SER A 7 5.52 15.81 0.68
C SER A 7 6.80 15.86 1.49
N ASN A 8 7.78 15.05 1.09
CA ASN A 8 9.14 15.08 1.62
C ASN A 8 10.13 15.26 0.47
N ASN A 9 11.04 16.21 0.63
CA ASN A 9 12.16 16.44 -0.28
C ASN A 9 13.46 15.95 0.36
N TYR A 10 14.30 15.29 -0.41
CA TYR A 10 15.61 14.81 0.00
C TYR A 10 16.61 14.95 -1.14
N SER A 11 17.91 14.78 -0.89
CA SER A 11 18.96 15.08 -1.88
C SER A 11 18.86 14.25 -3.18
N GLY A 12 18.18 13.11 -3.16
CA GLY A 12 17.99 12.24 -4.35
C GLY A 12 16.62 12.34 -5.01
N GLY A 13 15.71 13.22 -4.53
CA GLY A 13 14.36 13.34 -5.09
C GLY A 13 13.30 13.81 -4.11
N ALA A 14 12.07 13.44 -4.38
CA ALA A 14 10.93 13.75 -3.53
C ALA A 14 9.96 12.57 -3.42
N SER A 15 9.22 12.50 -2.34
CA SER A 15 8.13 11.53 -2.15
C SER A 15 6.88 12.19 -1.59
N ILE A 16 5.73 11.59 -1.89
CA ILE A 16 4.47 11.92 -1.23
C ILE A 16 4.11 10.77 -0.30
N ASN A 17 3.83 11.08 0.96
CA ASN A 17 3.36 10.10 1.94
C ASN A 17 1.86 10.27 2.12
N VAL A 18 1.12 9.21 1.83
CA VAL A 18 -0.33 9.13 2.01
C VAL A 18 -0.61 8.24 3.21
N SER A 19 -1.09 8.83 4.30
CA SER A 19 -1.44 8.11 5.52
C SER A 19 -2.94 8.13 5.75
N LEU A 20 -3.47 7.01 6.21
CA LEU A 20 -4.90 6.88 6.56
C LEU A 20 -5.08 5.97 7.79
N ILE A 21 -6.16 6.18 8.50
CA ILE A 21 -6.60 5.31 9.59
C ILE A 21 -7.85 4.59 9.13
N ASN A 22 -7.84 3.24 9.19
CA ASN A 22 -8.89 2.38 8.61
C ASN A 22 -9.07 2.66 7.10
N GLY A 23 -10.31 2.74 6.61
CA GLY A 23 -10.60 3.14 5.24
C GLY A 23 -10.34 2.05 4.19
N PRO A 24 -10.07 2.43 2.94
CA PRO A 24 -9.81 1.48 1.84
C PRO A 24 -8.51 0.71 2.07
N ASN A 25 -8.40 -0.46 1.44
CA ASN A 25 -7.17 -1.22 1.48
C ASN A 25 -6.07 -0.54 0.64
N PHE A 26 -4.84 -0.98 0.87
CA PHE A 26 -3.65 -0.45 0.20
C PHE A 26 -3.79 -0.41 -1.31
N LYS A 27 -4.21 -1.54 -1.91
CA LYS A 27 -4.32 -1.67 -3.36
C LYS A 27 -5.26 -0.65 -3.97
N GLN A 28 -6.40 -0.37 -3.34
CA GLN A 28 -7.35 0.62 -3.84
C GLN A 28 -6.78 2.04 -3.84
N VAL A 29 -5.99 2.39 -2.83
CA VAL A 29 -5.32 3.69 -2.76
C VAL A 29 -4.19 3.77 -3.79
N GLU A 30 -3.38 2.73 -3.86
CA GLU A 30 -2.25 2.60 -4.77
C GLU A 30 -2.68 2.67 -6.24
N ASP A 31 -3.73 1.96 -6.63
CA ASP A 31 -4.27 1.97 -8.00
C ASP A 31 -4.67 3.39 -8.48
N ILE A 32 -4.98 4.30 -7.54
CA ILE A 32 -5.30 5.69 -7.85
C ILE A 32 -4.04 6.56 -7.87
N THR A 33 -3.13 6.35 -6.95
CA THR A 33 -2.05 7.30 -6.67
C THR A 33 -0.77 7.01 -7.43
N ARG A 34 -0.50 5.77 -7.83
CA ARG A 34 0.70 5.40 -8.62
C ARG A 34 0.84 6.18 -9.91
N ARG A 35 -0.26 6.58 -10.52
CA ARG A 35 -0.23 7.40 -11.74
C ARG A 35 0.44 8.76 -11.57
N PHE A 36 0.70 9.18 -10.34
CA PHE A 36 1.36 10.46 -10.03
C PHE A 36 2.84 10.29 -9.68
N GLU A 37 3.39 9.07 -9.80
CA GLU A 37 4.81 8.82 -9.64
C GLU A 37 5.57 9.20 -10.90
N SER A 38 6.75 9.79 -10.74
CA SER A 38 7.65 10.14 -11.85
C SER A 38 8.86 9.25 -11.96
N SER A 39 8.95 8.23 -11.11
CA SER A 39 10.07 7.28 -11.12
C SER A 39 9.59 5.88 -10.76
N TYR A 40 10.36 4.90 -11.20
CA TYR A 40 10.26 3.51 -10.76
C TYR A 40 11.61 3.03 -10.26
N PHE A 41 11.64 1.94 -9.52
CA PHE A 41 12.88 1.33 -9.05
C PHE A 41 12.92 -0.14 -9.46
N ASP A 42 14.01 -0.53 -10.12
CA ASP A 42 14.30 -1.92 -10.44
C ASP A 42 15.42 -2.42 -9.53
N GLY A 43 15.05 -3.18 -8.51
CA GLY A 43 15.99 -3.71 -7.53
C GLY A 43 16.90 -4.82 -8.09
N SER A 44 16.63 -5.36 -9.27
CA SER A 44 17.47 -6.40 -9.88
C SER A 44 18.79 -5.83 -10.44
N ILE A 45 18.77 -4.55 -10.82
CA ILE A 45 19.91 -3.83 -11.41
C ILE A 45 20.25 -2.55 -10.65
N ASP A 46 19.65 -2.35 -9.48
CA ASP A 46 19.82 -1.14 -8.62
C ASP A 46 19.62 0.16 -9.42
N TYR A 47 18.53 0.21 -10.19
CA TYR A 47 18.27 1.32 -11.09
C TYR A 47 16.98 2.07 -10.75
N LYS A 48 17.10 3.40 -10.65
CA LYS A 48 15.98 4.31 -10.56
C LYS A 48 15.69 4.93 -11.93
N GLY A 49 14.62 4.48 -12.55
CA GLY A 49 14.18 4.98 -13.86
C GLY A 49 13.14 6.08 -13.78
N SER A 50 12.90 6.74 -14.91
CA SER A 50 11.93 7.83 -15.04
C SER A 50 10.62 7.36 -15.63
N ILE A 51 9.50 7.95 -15.17
CA ILE A 51 8.16 7.78 -15.72
C ILE A 51 7.69 9.14 -16.26
N TYR A 52 7.14 9.12 -17.46
CA TYR A 52 6.61 10.27 -18.16
C TYR A 52 5.09 10.14 -18.34
N HIS A 53 4.39 11.24 -18.20
CA HIS A 53 2.93 11.31 -18.33
C HIS A 53 2.55 12.28 -19.43
N VAL A 54 1.44 12.01 -20.11
CA VAL A 54 0.83 13.00 -21.01
C VAL A 54 -0.39 13.60 -20.33
N MET A 55 -0.41 14.90 -20.22
CA MET A 55 -1.53 15.63 -19.67
C MET A 55 -1.86 16.79 -20.61
N GLN A 56 -3.09 16.82 -21.13
CA GLN A 56 -3.54 17.84 -22.10
C GLN A 56 -2.62 17.97 -23.33
N GLY A 57 -2.12 16.85 -23.85
CA GLY A 57 -1.24 16.83 -25.02
C GLY A 57 0.21 17.24 -24.75
N GLN A 58 0.58 17.50 -23.50
CA GLN A 58 1.95 17.84 -23.11
C GLN A 58 2.59 16.74 -22.29
N ILE A 59 3.87 16.49 -22.51
CA ILE A 59 4.67 15.59 -21.67
C ILE A 59 4.96 16.31 -20.36
N VAL A 60 4.56 15.68 -19.24
CA VAL A 60 4.81 16.19 -17.90
C VAL A 60 5.53 15.14 -17.08
N ARG A 61 6.39 15.61 -16.18
CA ARG A 61 6.97 14.82 -15.11
C ARG A 61 6.51 15.40 -13.79
N PHE A 62 5.91 14.56 -12.95
CA PHE A 62 5.53 15.00 -11.61
C PHE A 62 6.77 15.24 -10.75
N GLY A 63 6.66 16.15 -9.77
CA GLY A 63 7.75 16.47 -8.86
C GLY A 63 8.00 15.41 -7.77
N SER A 64 7.19 14.36 -7.72
CA SER A 64 7.35 13.27 -6.75
C SER A 64 7.82 12.01 -7.44
N ASP A 65 8.93 11.45 -6.97
CA ASP A 65 9.44 10.18 -7.49
C ASP A 65 8.53 9.01 -7.12
N PHE A 66 8.09 8.96 -5.86
CA PHE A 66 7.30 7.87 -5.30
C PHE A 66 6.15 8.38 -4.47
N VAL A 67 5.06 7.61 -4.45
CA VAL A 67 3.94 7.81 -3.53
C VAL A 67 3.91 6.65 -2.54
N LEU A 68 4.27 6.95 -1.30
CA LEU A 68 4.34 5.97 -0.22
C LEU A 68 3.02 5.97 0.56
N HIS A 69 2.55 4.79 0.91
CA HIS A 69 1.28 4.61 1.60
C HIS A 69 1.50 4.04 3.00
N HIS A 70 0.80 4.60 3.97
CA HIS A 70 0.77 4.12 5.34
C HIS A 70 -0.67 4.01 5.82
N ARG A 71 -1.05 2.84 6.35
CA ARG A 71 -2.38 2.57 6.86
C ARG A 71 -2.30 2.05 8.27
N ASP A 72 -2.88 2.81 9.19
CA ASP A 72 -3.05 2.42 10.58
C ASP A 72 -4.47 1.89 10.82
N TYR A 73 -4.63 1.20 11.93
CA TYR A 73 -5.91 0.68 12.39
C TYR A 73 -6.26 1.30 13.73
N SER A 74 -7.51 1.74 13.84
CA SER A 74 -8.02 2.29 15.10
C SER A 74 -8.29 1.19 16.13
N ASP A 75 -8.30 1.59 17.39
CA ASP A 75 -8.67 0.71 18.50
C ASP A 75 -10.09 0.12 18.37
N ALA A 76 -10.94 0.71 17.54
CA ALA A 76 -12.27 0.18 17.24
C ALA A 76 -12.26 -0.88 16.11
N ALA A 77 -11.24 -0.88 15.24
CA ALA A 77 -11.14 -1.83 14.13
C ALA A 77 -10.48 -3.15 14.56
N ILE A 78 -9.49 -3.07 15.44
CA ILE A 78 -8.70 -4.22 15.88
C ILE A 78 -9.57 -5.28 16.58
N PRO A 79 -10.44 -4.96 17.54
CA PRO A 79 -11.33 -5.94 18.18
C PRO A 79 -12.23 -6.68 17.17
N LYS A 80 -12.75 -5.98 16.16
CA LYS A 80 -13.56 -6.61 15.11
C LYS A 80 -12.78 -7.67 14.32
N ALA A 81 -11.50 -7.39 14.03
CA ALA A 81 -10.62 -8.36 13.38
C ALA A 81 -10.32 -9.56 14.30
N ILE A 82 -10.09 -9.30 15.59
CA ILE A 82 -9.90 -10.35 16.60
C ILE A 82 -11.16 -11.22 16.71
N ASP A 83 -12.35 -10.60 16.76
CA ASP A 83 -13.63 -11.32 16.83
C ASP A 83 -13.82 -12.24 15.62
N ALA A 84 -13.57 -11.72 14.41
CA ALA A 84 -13.70 -12.49 13.18
C ALA A 84 -12.72 -13.67 13.14
N VAL A 85 -11.47 -13.45 13.54
CA VAL A 85 -10.46 -14.51 13.60
C VAL A 85 -10.78 -15.52 14.69
N TYR A 86 -11.21 -15.08 15.87
CA TYR A 86 -11.62 -15.98 16.94
C TYR A 86 -12.79 -16.87 16.51
N LEU A 87 -13.82 -16.31 15.89
CA LEU A 87 -14.96 -17.10 15.38
C LEU A 87 -14.53 -18.10 14.31
N GLN A 88 -13.61 -17.71 13.43
CA GLN A 88 -13.10 -18.61 12.37
C GLN A 88 -12.32 -19.80 12.94
N PHE A 89 -11.60 -19.61 14.03
CA PHE A 89 -10.68 -20.58 14.63
C PHE A 89 -11.09 -21.00 16.04
N GLU A 90 -12.36 -20.86 16.41
CA GLU A 90 -12.86 -21.10 17.77
C GLU A 90 -12.48 -22.48 18.33
N SER A 91 -12.60 -23.52 17.50
CA SER A 91 -12.23 -24.88 17.90
C SER A 91 -10.73 -25.02 18.23
N GLY A 92 -9.87 -24.33 17.47
CA GLY A 92 -8.44 -24.30 17.72
C GLY A 92 -8.08 -23.59 19.02
N PHE A 93 -8.74 -22.47 19.31
CA PHE A 93 -8.57 -21.80 20.61
C PHE A 93 -8.99 -22.68 21.78
N LYS A 94 -10.13 -23.35 21.66
CA LYS A 94 -10.61 -24.32 22.68
C LYS A 94 -9.66 -25.50 22.86
N SER A 95 -9.09 -26.02 21.77
CA SER A 95 -8.15 -27.16 21.82
C SER A 95 -6.90 -26.85 22.66
N ILE A 96 -6.36 -25.65 22.55
CA ILE A 96 -5.17 -25.24 23.33
C ILE A 96 -5.50 -24.58 24.68
N GLY A 97 -6.80 -24.48 25.04
CA GLY A 97 -7.25 -23.84 26.28
C GLY A 97 -6.98 -22.34 26.35
N ALA A 98 -6.92 -21.68 25.19
CA ALA A 98 -6.68 -20.24 25.12
C ALA A 98 -8.00 -19.46 25.04
N ASP A 99 -8.07 -18.40 25.83
CA ASP A 99 -9.18 -17.44 25.77
C ASP A 99 -9.15 -16.59 24.50
N LYS A 100 -10.28 -15.95 24.20
CA LYS A 100 -10.36 -14.99 23.10
C LYS A 100 -9.43 -13.80 23.36
N PRO A 101 -8.51 -13.47 22.44
CA PRO A 101 -7.62 -12.34 22.60
C PRO A 101 -8.35 -11.00 22.68
N THR A 102 -7.71 -10.03 23.31
CA THR A 102 -8.20 -8.67 23.50
C THR A 102 -7.40 -7.64 22.71
N LEU A 103 -7.89 -6.39 22.67
CA LEU A 103 -7.11 -5.26 22.14
C LEU A 103 -5.78 -5.09 22.90
N SER A 104 -5.78 -5.30 24.21
CA SER A 104 -4.56 -5.24 25.03
C SER A 104 -3.53 -6.29 24.59
N ASP A 105 -3.97 -7.50 24.25
CA ASP A 105 -3.10 -8.57 23.77
C ASP A 105 -2.50 -8.24 22.40
N TYR A 106 -3.27 -7.59 21.53
CA TYR A 106 -2.75 -7.12 20.25
C TYR A 106 -1.68 -6.04 20.46
N ASN A 107 -1.95 -5.02 21.28
CA ASN A 107 -1.05 -3.90 21.53
C ASN A 107 0.22 -4.31 22.29
N SER A 108 0.13 -5.28 23.19
CA SER A 108 1.30 -5.84 23.92
C SER A 108 2.13 -6.82 23.09
N GLY A 109 1.64 -7.24 21.91
CA GLY A 109 2.28 -8.25 21.10
C GLY A 109 2.07 -9.69 21.60
N SER A 110 1.17 -9.92 22.55
CA SER A 110 0.90 -11.28 23.10
C SER A 110 0.36 -12.23 22.04
N LEU A 111 -0.30 -11.72 20.98
CA LEU A 111 -0.79 -12.55 19.87
C LEU A 111 0.31 -13.31 19.12
N TRP A 112 1.56 -12.86 19.20
CA TRP A 112 2.71 -13.55 18.62
C TRP A 112 3.02 -14.88 19.31
N ARG A 113 2.55 -15.06 20.54
CA ARG A 113 2.76 -16.27 21.35
C ARG A 113 1.67 -17.32 21.17
N ILE A 114 0.50 -16.92 20.61
CA ILE A 114 -0.64 -17.82 20.41
C ILE A 114 -0.47 -18.52 19.06
N ARG A 115 -0.30 -19.84 19.09
CA ARG A 115 -0.27 -20.70 17.91
C ARG A 115 -1.31 -21.80 18.09
N LEU A 116 -2.18 -21.95 17.12
CA LEU A 116 -3.18 -23.03 17.12
C LEU A 116 -2.60 -24.28 16.49
N ASP A 117 -3.12 -25.44 16.90
CA ASP A 117 -2.69 -26.73 16.35
C ASP A 117 -2.90 -26.78 14.84
N GLY A 118 -1.88 -27.23 14.11
CA GLY A 118 -1.89 -27.29 12.65
C GLY A 118 -1.61 -25.95 11.95
N MET A 119 -1.43 -24.84 12.67
CA MET A 119 -1.06 -23.56 12.09
C MET A 119 0.45 -23.31 12.19
N ARG A 120 1.04 -22.92 11.04
CA ARG A 120 2.46 -22.54 10.99
C ARG A 120 2.72 -21.21 11.70
N ASP A 121 1.82 -20.26 11.50
CA ASP A 121 2.01 -18.86 11.90
C ASP A 121 1.19 -18.53 13.17
N PRO A 122 1.70 -17.64 14.04
CA PRO A 122 0.94 -17.13 15.17
C PRO A 122 -0.37 -16.45 14.76
N ILE A 123 -1.32 -16.38 15.69
CA ILE A 123 -2.64 -15.77 15.47
C ILE A 123 -2.55 -14.28 15.07
N TYR A 124 -1.48 -13.59 15.47
CA TYR A 124 -1.16 -12.24 15.04
C TYR A 124 -1.25 -12.07 13.51
N PHE A 125 -0.72 -13.02 12.74
CA PHE A 125 -0.77 -12.94 11.27
C PHE A 125 -2.18 -13.07 10.71
N GLN A 126 -3.05 -13.86 11.36
CA GLN A 126 -4.45 -13.99 10.92
C GLN A 126 -5.22 -12.69 11.17
N VAL A 127 -5.02 -12.07 12.34
CA VAL A 127 -5.62 -10.77 12.66
C VAL A 127 -5.14 -9.69 11.68
N ASN A 128 -3.84 -9.62 11.41
CA ASN A 128 -3.32 -8.66 10.43
C ASN A 128 -3.80 -8.95 9.00
N ARG A 129 -3.88 -10.21 8.59
CA ARG A 129 -4.45 -10.58 7.28
C ARG A 129 -5.88 -10.09 7.14
N PHE A 130 -6.69 -10.23 8.18
CA PHE A 130 -8.06 -9.72 8.20
C PHE A 130 -8.06 -8.18 8.09
N LEU A 131 -7.26 -7.48 8.88
CA LEU A 131 -7.14 -6.02 8.84
C LEU A 131 -6.69 -5.50 7.48
N VAL A 132 -5.72 -6.16 6.86
CA VAL A 132 -5.21 -5.77 5.52
C VAL A 132 -6.25 -6.03 4.43
N SER A 133 -7.00 -7.14 4.50
CA SER A 133 -8.02 -7.49 3.51
C SER A 133 -9.30 -6.66 3.65
N TYR A 134 -9.60 -6.18 4.85
CA TYR A 134 -10.75 -5.33 5.10
C TYR A 134 -10.60 -4.00 4.37
N SER A 135 -11.65 -3.57 3.70
CA SER A 135 -11.64 -2.34 2.92
C SER A 135 -12.99 -1.64 2.99
N ASP A 136 -12.98 -0.39 3.41
CA ASP A 136 -14.13 0.48 3.23
C ASP A 136 -14.27 0.85 1.75
N ARG A 137 -15.51 1.05 1.32
CA ARG A 137 -15.77 1.45 -0.07
C ARG A 137 -15.18 2.82 -0.35
N LEU A 138 -14.31 2.90 -1.33
CA LEU A 138 -13.75 4.16 -1.78
C LEU A 138 -14.65 4.79 -2.86
N ASN A 139 -15.32 5.89 -2.51
CA ASN A 139 -15.99 6.74 -3.48
C ASN A 139 -14.97 7.72 -4.04
N VAL A 140 -14.51 7.47 -5.26
CA VAL A 140 -13.60 8.37 -5.97
C VAL A 140 -14.45 9.36 -6.76
N ASN A 141 -14.50 10.61 -6.31
CA ASN A 141 -14.96 11.71 -7.16
C ASN A 141 -13.90 11.91 -8.24
N LYS A 142 -14.29 11.70 -9.48
CA LYS A 142 -13.39 11.91 -10.62
C LYS A 142 -13.03 13.39 -10.69
N SER A 143 -11.80 13.74 -10.32
CA SER A 143 -11.28 15.07 -10.64
C SER A 143 -10.91 15.12 -12.11
N ILE A 144 -11.04 16.29 -12.74
CA ILE A 144 -10.62 16.52 -14.12
C ILE A 144 -9.13 16.18 -14.28
N THR A 145 -8.30 16.58 -13.34
CA THR A 145 -6.86 16.29 -13.34
C THR A 145 -6.58 14.78 -13.29
N ALA A 146 -7.26 14.03 -12.41
CA ALA A 146 -7.07 12.59 -12.33
C ALA A 146 -7.56 11.85 -13.57
N ALA A 147 -8.58 12.38 -14.25
CA ALA A 147 -9.11 11.80 -15.48
C ALA A 147 -8.24 12.07 -16.71
N SER A 148 -7.47 13.15 -16.69
CA SER A 148 -6.64 13.59 -17.83
C SER A 148 -5.19 13.10 -17.78
N VAL A 149 -4.76 12.48 -16.69
CA VAL A 149 -3.40 11.93 -16.57
C VAL A 149 -3.31 10.58 -17.26
N ILE A 150 -2.47 10.48 -18.26
CA ILE A 150 -2.18 9.25 -19.00
C ILE A 150 -0.70 8.94 -18.81
N VAL A 151 -0.39 7.77 -18.24
CA VAL A 151 0.99 7.26 -18.19
C VAL A 151 1.36 6.80 -19.59
N THR A 152 2.38 7.37 -20.18
CA THR A 152 2.81 7.06 -21.54
C THR A 152 3.83 5.93 -21.59
N HIS A 153 4.90 6.03 -20.87
CA HIS A 153 5.93 5.01 -20.72
C HIS A 153 6.96 5.42 -19.67
N ASP A 154 7.74 4.42 -19.29
CA ASP A 154 9.00 4.60 -18.58
C ASP A 154 10.15 4.83 -19.57
N ASP A 155 11.35 5.02 -19.06
CA ASP A 155 12.55 5.20 -19.89
C ASP A 155 13.02 3.92 -20.62
N GLY A 156 12.38 2.79 -20.38
CA GLY A 156 12.68 1.50 -21.03
C GLY A 156 14.00 0.83 -20.61
N TYR A 157 14.77 1.46 -19.75
CA TYR A 157 16.11 0.98 -19.38
C TYR A 157 16.10 -0.40 -18.73
N SER A 158 15.23 -0.64 -17.77
CA SER A 158 15.10 -1.94 -17.10
C SER A 158 14.71 -3.07 -18.05
N ARG A 159 13.85 -2.78 -19.04
CA ARG A 159 13.40 -3.79 -20.00
C ARG A 159 14.50 -4.23 -20.96
N THR A 160 15.54 -3.44 -21.11
CA THR A 160 16.69 -3.72 -21.98
C THR A 160 17.92 -4.20 -21.21
N ASN A 161 17.76 -4.56 -19.93
CA ASN A 161 18.85 -4.91 -19.03
C ASN A 161 19.99 -3.88 -19.00
N GLY A 162 19.63 -2.61 -19.07
CA GLY A 162 20.59 -1.51 -19.05
C GLY A 162 21.29 -1.23 -20.40
N SER A 163 20.94 -1.93 -21.46
CA SER A 163 21.52 -1.70 -22.80
C SER A 163 20.73 -0.72 -23.66
N GLY A 164 19.55 -0.31 -23.22
CA GLY A 164 18.70 0.64 -23.91
C GLY A 164 19.02 2.10 -23.57
N MET A 165 18.87 2.98 -24.54
CA MET A 165 18.86 4.43 -24.27
C MET A 165 17.50 4.85 -23.76
N SER A 166 17.49 5.78 -22.79
CA SER A 166 16.26 6.46 -22.36
C SER A 166 15.63 7.16 -23.57
N VAL A 167 14.46 6.70 -23.97
CA VAL A 167 13.71 7.31 -25.06
C VAL A 167 12.63 8.19 -24.45
N VAL A 168 12.89 9.48 -24.36
CA VAL A 168 11.81 10.45 -24.15
C VAL A 168 11.10 10.60 -25.48
N PRO A 169 9.76 10.39 -25.57
CA PRO A 169 9.07 10.63 -26.82
C PRO A 169 9.17 12.12 -27.15
N THR A 170 9.73 12.40 -28.30
CA THR A 170 9.81 13.77 -28.83
C THR A 170 8.60 14.13 -29.66
N ASP A 171 7.75 13.15 -30.00
CA ASP A 171 6.69 13.29 -30.98
C ASP A 171 5.33 12.91 -30.35
N LEU A 172 4.76 13.85 -29.60
CA LEU A 172 3.35 13.85 -29.22
C LEU A 172 2.71 15.19 -29.57
#